data_4d6e4905c5c4e56f586b687f2654bd49
#
_entry.id   4d6e4905c5c4e56f586b687f2654bd49
#
_cell.length_a   1.000
_cell.length_b   1.000
_cell.length_c   1.000
_cell.angle_alpha   90.00
_cell.angle_beta   90.00
_cell.angle_gamma   90.00
#
_symmetry.space_group_name_H-M   'P 1'
#
loop_
_entity.id
_entity.type
_entity.pdbx_description
1 polymer ?
#
loop_
_entity_poly.entity_id
_entity_poly.type
_entity_poly.pdbx_seq_one_letter_code
_entity_poly.pdbx_strand_id
1 'polypeptide(L)'
;MLFILIIFFSHPTKVSLFSGAIFSILGLLLRAWAAATIVKVKVLSTEGPYSIVRNPLYLGSFLAGLGVMMACGSLFLLVVFSVGFLFIHFHKMKEEEEELYKEHKEKFLEYKEKVPAFVPNFLNFKMAPFSFERYKANNEYRALLTVIIIYIFLVLKYIFY
;
A
#
# COMPACT_ATOMS: atom_id res chain seq x y z
N MET A 1 -5.48 -14.04 11.79
CA MET A 1 -5.06 -15.22 10.98
C MET A 1 -3.67 -15.05 10.38
N LEU A 2 -3.38 -13.99 9.60
CA LEU A 2 -2.06 -13.79 8.97
C LEU A 2 -0.90 -13.77 9.98
N PHE A 3 -1.05 -13.12 11.14
CA PHE A 3 -0.03 -13.05 12.18
C PHE A 3 0.37 -14.43 12.72
N ILE A 4 -0.61 -15.32 12.88
CA ILE A 4 -0.35 -16.71 13.29
C ILE A 4 0.50 -17.44 12.24
N LEU A 5 0.18 -17.27 10.95
CA LEU A 5 0.98 -17.86 9.87
C LEU A 5 2.41 -17.32 9.86
N ILE A 6 2.61 -16.02 10.13
CA ILE A 6 3.94 -15.42 10.24
C ILE A 6 4.75 -16.08 11.37
N ILE A 7 4.12 -16.34 12.54
CA ILE A 7 4.81 -16.98 13.66
C ILE A 7 5.37 -18.36 13.26
N PHE A 8 4.55 -19.18 12.60
CA PHE A 8 4.93 -20.57 12.31
C PHE A 8 5.78 -20.72 11.04
N PHE A 9 5.53 -19.94 10.00
CA PHE A 9 6.12 -20.14 8.66
C PHE A 9 7.22 -19.13 8.30
N SER A 10 7.60 -18.19 9.19
CA SER A 10 8.69 -17.27 8.87
C SER A 10 10.04 -17.88 9.24
N HIS A 11 11.01 -17.69 8.34
CA HIS A 11 12.42 -18.07 8.47
C HIS A 11 13.28 -16.86 8.05
N PRO A 12 13.30 -15.78 8.87
CA PRO A 12 13.98 -14.54 8.48
C PRO A 12 15.48 -14.74 8.39
N THR A 13 16.08 -14.12 7.37
CA THR A 13 17.53 -14.04 7.14
C THR A 13 17.95 -12.59 7.04
N LYS A 14 19.25 -12.28 7.15
CA LYS A 14 19.74 -10.90 6.94
C LYS A 14 19.30 -10.34 5.59
N VAL A 15 19.41 -11.16 4.53
CA VAL A 15 19.04 -10.74 3.17
C VAL A 15 17.53 -10.49 3.06
N SER A 16 16.70 -11.41 3.58
CA SER A 16 15.25 -11.26 3.52
C SER A 16 14.75 -10.06 4.33
N LEU A 17 15.32 -9.82 5.52
CA LEU A 17 15.00 -8.65 6.35
C LEU A 17 15.36 -7.35 5.64
N PHE A 18 16.56 -7.27 5.05
CA PHE A 18 17.01 -6.06 4.37
C PHE A 18 16.20 -5.79 3.09
N SER A 19 16.05 -6.78 2.20
CA SER A 19 15.27 -6.63 0.98
C SER A 19 13.79 -6.31 1.27
N GLY A 20 13.20 -7.02 2.23
CA GLY A 20 11.83 -6.74 2.68
C GLY A 20 11.66 -5.33 3.24
N ALA A 21 12.64 -4.82 4.01
CA ALA A 21 12.59 -3.47 4.56
C ALA A 21 12.52 -2.40 3.47
N ILE A 22 13.27 -2.57 2.37
CA ILE A 22 13.22 -1.64 1.23
C ILE A 22 11.79 -1.55 0.68
N PHE A 23 11.16 -2.69 0.37
CA PHE A 23 9.79 -2.71 -0.15
C PHE A 23 8.77 -2.16 0.84
N SER A 24 8.92 -2.49 2.13
CA SER A 24 8.04 -1.96 3.18
C SER A 24 8.13 -0.44 3.30
N ILE A 25 9.34 0.12 3.27
CA ILE A 25 9.56 1.56 3.33
C ILE A 25 8.95 2.24 2.09
N LEU A 26 9.21 1.73 0.88
CA LEU A 26 8.63 2.28 -0.34
C LEU A 26 7.09 2.28 -0.30
N GLY A 27 6.50 1.18 0.17
CA GLY A 27 5.04 1.09 0.34
C GLY A 27 4.50 2.09 1.35
N LEU A 28 5.15 2.25 2.51
CA LEU A 28 4.76 3.20 3.54
C LEU A 28 4.92 4.67 3.07
N LEU A 29 5.98 4.99 2.34
CA LEU A 29 6.18 6.32 1.76
C LEU A 29 5.08 6.65 0.75
N LEU A 30 4.75 5.70 -0.14
CA LEU A 30 3.66 5.88 -1.10
C LEU A 30 2.31 6.07 -0.39
N ARG A 31 2.01 5.29 0.65
CA ARG A 31 0.80 5.46 1.46
C ARG A 31 0.75 6.80 2.16
N ALA A 32 1.85 7.20 2.81
CA ALA A 32 1.94 8.48 3.51
C ALA A 32 1.68 9.65 2.55
N TRP A 33 2.28 9.59 1.35
CA TRP A 33 2.06 10.61 0.33
C TRP A 33 0.62 10.61 -0.18
N ALA A 34 0.04 9.44 -0.47
CA ALA A 34 -1.34 9.32 -0.91
C ALA A 34 -2.34 9.84 0.14
N ALA A 35 -2.16 9.46 1.40
CA ALA A 35 -3.02 9.92 2.49
C ALA A 35 -2.88 11.42 2.80
N ALA A 36 -1.68 11.99 2.57
CA ALA A 36 -1.45 13.43 2.71
C ALA A 36 -2.02 14.25 1.55
N THR A 37 -2.33 13.61 0.41
CA THR A 37 -2.85 14.27 -0.80
C THR A 37 -4.37 14.13 -0.92
N ILE A 38 -4.95 13.00 -0.50
CA ILE A 38 -6.37 12.71 -0.70
C ILE A 38 -7.26 13.74 0.00
N VAL A 39 -8.24 14.26 -0.74
CA VAL A 39 -9.35 15.04 -0.21
C VAL A 39 -10.59 14.15 -0.28
N LYS A 40 -11.07 13.69 0.89
CA LYS A 40 -12.13 12.66 0.96
C LYS A 40 -13.33 12.93 0.04
N VAL A 41 -13.78 11.85 -0.61
CA VAL A 41 -15.01 11.57 -1.37
C VAL A 41 -15.61 12.70 -2.23
N LYS A 42 -15.66 13.94 -1.78
CA LYS A 42 -16.30 15.05 -2.50
C LYS A 42 -15.46 15.66 -3.63
N VAL A 43 -14.16 15.36 -3.67
CA VAL A 43 -13.23 15.90 -4.67
C VAL A 43 -12.43 14.76 -5.27
N LEU A 44 -12.51 14.62 -6.59
CA LEU A 44 -11.68 13.67 -7.33
C LEU A 44 -10.20 14.08 -7.22
N SER A 45 -9.43 13.34 -6.44
CA SER A 45 -7.98 13.56 -6.31
C SER A 45 -7.28 13.03 -7.55
N THR A 46 -6.61 13.92 -8.32
CA THR A 46 -5.92 13.60 -9.58
C THR A 46 -4.47 14.07 -9.59
N GLU A 47 -3.96 14.51 -8.44
CA GLU A 47 -2.60 15.06 -8.27
C GLU A 47 -1.76 14.19 -7.34
N GLY A 48 -0.47 14.47 -7.26
CA GLY A 48 0.48 13.68 -6.47
C GLY A 48 0.50 12.22 -6.90
N PRO A 49 0.42 11.25 -5.98
CA PRO A 49 0.42 9.83 -6.33
C PRO A 49 -0.82 9.42 -7.14
N TYR A 50 -1.92 10.15 -7.03
CA TYR A 50 -3.14 9.92 -7.81
C TYR A 50 -2.99 10.33 -9.29
N SER A 51 -1.96 11.08 -9.66
CA SER A 51 -1.66 11.37 -11.07
C SER A 51 -0.93 10.22 -11.78
N ILE A 52 -0.34 9.29 -11.02
CA ILE A 52 0.44 8.18 -11.59
C ILE A 52 -0.24 6.81 -11.44
N VAL A 53 -1.11 6.66 -10.44
CA VAL A 53 -1.91 5.45 -10.20
C VAL A 53 -3.21 5.83 -9.49
N ARG A 54 -4.34 5.23 -9.90
CA ARG A 54 -5.66 5.59 -9.32
C ARG A 54 -5.81 5.14 -7.87
N ASN A 55 -5.17 4.03 -7.51
CA ASN A 55 -5.32 3.41 -6.20
C ASN A 55 -3.98 3.38 -5.42
N PRO A 56 -3.34 4.54 -5.13
CA PRO A 56 -2.00 4.58 -4.54
C PRO A 56 -1.98 4.06 -3.09
N LEU A 57 -3.08 4.19 -2.33
CA LEU A 57 -3.19 3.63 -0.98
C LEU A 57 -3.17 2.09 -1.01
N TYR A 58 -3.87 1.48 -1.97
CA TYR A 58 -3.86 0.02 -2.13
C TYR A 58 -2.50 -0.48 -2.64
N LEU A 59 -1.91 0.20 -3.61
CA LEU A 59 -0.57 -0.13 -4.10
C LEU A 59 0.48 -0.02 -2.98
N GLY A 60 0.44 1.06 -2.21
CA GLY A 60 1.33 1.24 -1.07
C GLY A 60 1.13 0.18 0.02
N SER A 61 -0.13 -0.23 0.29
CA SER A 61 -0.42 -1.34 1.21
C SER A 61 0.13 -2.66 0.70
N PHE A 62 -0.04 -2.92 -0.60
CA PHE A 62 0.49 -4.12 -1.23
C PHE A 62 2.01 -4.18 -1.13
N LEU A 63 2.71 -3.10 -1.49
CA LEU A 63 4.16 -3.02 -1.39
C LEU A 63 4.66 -3.16 0.06
N ALA A 64 4.01 -2.49 1.01
CA ALA A 64 4.38 -2.59 2.43
C ALA A 64 4.20 -4.02 2.95
N GLY A 65 3.08 -4.65 2.65
CA GLY A 65 2.81 -6.03 3.04
C GLY A 65 3.70 -7.04 2.31
N LEU A 66 3.96 -6.84 1.01
CA LEU A 66 4.89 -7.64 0.23
C LEU A 66 6.28 -7.62 0.87
N GLY A 67 6.76 -6.43 1.28
CA GLY A 67 8.02 -6.27 1.97
C GLY A 67 8.07 -7.04 3.30
N VAL A 68 6.99 -6.99 4.10
CA VAL A 68 6.87 -7.80 5.32
C VAL A 68 6.93 -9.30 5.00
N MET A 69 6.23 -9.77 3.96
CA MET A 69 6.27 -11.19 3.57
C MET A 69 7.64 -11.61 3.04
N MET A 70 8.33 -10.74 2.30
CA MET A 70 9.72 -10.96 1.91
C MET A 70 10.64 -11.08 3.14
N ALA A 71 10.49 -10.20 4.12
CA ALA A 71 11.24 -10.22 5.38
C ALA A 71 11.02 -11.52 6.17
N CYS A 72 9.84 -12.13 6.05
CA CYS A 72 9.56 -13.45 6.64
C CYS A 72 10.42 -14.58 6.05
N GLY A 73 11.05 -14.41 4.87
CA GLY A 73 11.87 -15.44 4.24
C GLY A 73 11.10 -16.69 3.81
N SER A 74 9.81 -16.57 3.55
CA SER A 74 8.92 -17.69 3.21
C SER A 74 8.14 -17.40 1.92
N LEU A 75 8.45 -18.18 0.88
CA LEU A 75 7.72 -18.08 -0.40
C LEU A 75 6.22 -18.38 -0.23
N PHE A 76 5.89 -19.31 0.66
CA PHE A 76 4.49 -19.64 0.97
C PHE A 76 3.73 -18.42 1.46
N LEU A 77 4.27 -17.69 2.45
CA LEU A 77 3.65 -16.47 2.99
C LEU A 77 3.53 -15.38 1.93
N LEU A 78 4.56 -15.22 1.08
CA LEU A 78 4.56 -14.26 -0.01
C LEU A 78 3.42 -14.51 -0.99
N VAL A 79 3.24 -15.77 -1.42
CA VAL A 79 2.20 -16.17 -2.37
C VAL A 79 0.81 -16.01 -1.74
N VAL A 80 0.61 -16.55 -0.53
CA VAL A 80 -0.68 -16.46 0.19
C VAL A 80 -1.10 -15.01 0.40
N PHE A 81 -0.18 -14.14 0.82
CA PHE A 81 -0.46 -12.71 0.97
C PHE A 81 -0.81 -12.07 -0.37
N SER A 82 0.01 -12.28 -1.40
CA SER A 82 -0.18 -11.62 -2.69
C SER A 82 -1.51 -11.98 -3.33
N VAL A 83 -1.85 -13.28 -3.36
CA VAL A 83 -3.13 -13.75 -3.91
C VAL A 83 -4.30 -13.26 -3.06
N GLY A 84 -4.22 -13.40 -1.74
CA GLY A 84 -5.27 -12.99 -0.83
C GLY A 84 -5.50 -11.47 -0.86
N PHE A 85 -4.41 -10.68 -0.89
CA PHE A 85 -4.50 -9.23 -0.99
C PHE A 85 -5.19 -8.79 -2.29
N LEU A 86 -4.73 -9.30 -3.42
CA LEU A 86 -5.29 -8.93 -4.72
C LEU A 86 -6.76 -9.35 -4.82
N PHE A 87 -7.11 -10.56 -4.36
CA PHE A 87 -8.49 -11.05 -4.39
C PHE A 87 -9.44 -10.15 -3.57
N ILE A 88 -9.05 -9.83 -2.32
CA ILE A 88 -9.89 -9.03 -1.41
C ILE A 88 -9.99 -7.57 -1.89
N HIS A 89 -8.85 -6.95 -2.25
CA HIS A 89 -8.83 -5.53 -2.52
C HIS A 89 -9.25 -5.16 -3.95
N PHE A 90 -9.15 -6.08 -4.91
CA PHE A 90 -9.60 -5.83 -6.27
C PHE A 90 -11.11 -5.56 -6.35
N HIS A 91 -11.89 -6.31 -5.57
CA HIS A 91 -13.32 -6.08 -5.48
C HIS A 91 -13.64 -4.71 -4.87
N LYS A 92 -12.96 -4.39 -3.77
CA LYS A 92 -13.13 -3.11 -3.09
C LYS A 92 -12.68 -1.90 -3.93
N MET A 93 -11.57 -2.04 -4.69
CA MET A 93 -11.16 -0.99 -5.64
C MET A 93 -12.22 -0.72 -6.70
N LYS A 94 -12.91 -1.77 -7.19
CA LYS A 94 -14.01 -1.61 -8.15
C LYS A 94 -15.21 -0.87 -7.53
N GLU A 95 -15.60 -1.23 -6.32
CA GLU A 95 -16.68 -0.55 -5.60
C GLU A 95 -16.38 0.96 -5.41
N GLU A 96 -15.15 1.29 -4.99
CA GLU A 96 -14.71 2.68 -4.84
C GLU A 96 -14.68 3.42 -6.19
N GLU A 97 -14.25 2.77 -7.28
CA GLU A 97 -14.29 3.36 -8.63
C GLU A 97 -15.74 3.61 -9.11
N GLU A 98 -16.67 2.72 -8.78
CA GLU A 98 -18.10 2.93 -9.10
C GLU A 98 -18.70 4.10 -8.33
N GLU A 99 -18.34 4.28 -7.06
CA GLU A 99 -18.76 5.43 -6.26
C GLU A 99 -18.20 6.74 -6.83
N LEU A 100 -16.91 6.76 -7.19
CA LEU A 100 -16.29 7.91 -7.85
C LEU A 100 -16.94 8.23 -9.20
N TYR A 101 -17.30 7.21 -9.97
CA TYR A 101 -18.01 7.40 -11.22
C TYR A 101 -19.42 8.00 -11.02
N LYS A 102 -20.18 7.56 -10.01
CA LYS A 102 -21.49 8.11 -9.67
C LYS A 102 -21.41 9.60 -9.30
N GLU A 103 -20.36 9.99 -8.57
CA GLU A 103 -20.17 11.36 -8.09
C GLU A 103 -19.60 12.29 -9.19
N HIS A 104 -18.62 11.81 -10.00
CA HIS A 104 -17.84 12.67 -10.89
C HIS A 104 -18.06 12.41 -12.40
N LYS A 105 -18.82 11.37 -12.78
CA LYS A 105 -19.24 11.05 -14.17
C LYS A 105 -18.10 11.18 -15.19
N GLU A 106 -18.25 12.11 -16.17
CA GLU A 106 -17.30 12.30 -17.28
C GLU A 106 -15.88 12.62 -16.79
N LYS A 107 -15.72 13.42 -15.73
CA LYS A 107 -14.40 13.75 -15.17
C LYS A 107 -13.66 12.52 -14.68
N PHE A 108 -14.39 11.55 -14.11
CA PHE A 108 -13.79 10.29 -13.68
C PHE A 108 -13.41 9.42 -14.88
N LEU A 109 -14.20 9.39 -15.96
CA LEU A 109 -13.88 8.65 -17.18
C LEU A 109 -12.59 9.18 -17.84
N GLU A 110 -12.46 10.50 -18.01
CA GLU A 110 -11.24 11.13 -18.50
C GLU A 110 -10.01 10.81 -17.65
N TYR A 111 -10.18 10.80 -16.33
CA TYR A 111 -9.13 10.42 -15.38
C TYR A 111 -8.76 8.94 -15.54
N LYS A 112 -9.76 8.05 -15.67
CA LYS A 112 -9.59 6.61 -15.83
C LYS A 112 -8.84 6.23 -17.11
N GLU A 113 -9.02 6.97 -18.20
CA GLU A 113 -8.30 6.78 -19.46
C GLU A 113 -6.81 7.11 -19.34
N LYS A 114 -6.46 8.13 -18.54
CA LYS A 114 -5.09 8.65 -18.44
C LYS A 114 -4.26 7.97 -17.36
N VAL A 115 -4.92 7.51 -16.27
CA VAL A 115 -4.23 6.99 -15.10
C VAL A 115 -4.62 5.54 -14.85
N PRO A 116 -3.68 4.59 -14.81
CA PRO A 116 -3.95 3.18 -14.60
C PRO A 116 -4.40 2.88 -13.16
N ALA A 117 -5.11 1.75 -12.97
CA ALA A 117 -5.67 1.38 -11.67
C ALA A 117 -4.62 1.03 -10.61
N PHE A 118 -3.56 0.28 -11.00
CA PHE A 118 -2.63 -0.34 -10.05
C PHE A 118 -1.16 -0.27 -10.46
N VAL A 119 -0.82 -0.33 -11.76
CA VAL A 119 0.56 -0.22 -12.24
C VAL A 119 0.88 1.26 -12.50
N PRO A 120 1.88 1.86 -11.83
CA PRO A 120 2.16 3.29 -11.96
C PRO A 120 2.56 3.71 -13.38
N ASN A 121 2.03 4.83 -13.86
CA ASN A 121 2.44 5.50 -15.09
C ASN A 121 2.89 6.92 -14.77
N PHE A 122 4.17 7.22 -14.94
CA PHE A 122 4.78 8.50 -14.58
C PHE A 122 4.65 9.59 -15.68
N LEU A 123 4.08 9.28 -16.83
CA LEU A 123 3.98 10.21 -17.97
C LEU A 123 3.15 11.47 -17.62
N ASN A 124 2.15 11.31 -16.77
CA ASN A 124 1.22 12.38 -16.39
C ASN A 124 1.45 12.91 -14.97
N PHE A 125 2.67 12.80 -14.46
CA PHE A 125 2.99 13.20 -13.10
C PHE A 125 2.66 14.66 -12.84
N LYS A 126 1.86 14.90 -11.78
CA LYS A 126 1.54 16.21 -11.25
C LYS A 126 1.88 16.26 -9.77
N MET A 127 2.67 17.25 -9.38
CA MET A 127 3.03 17.41 -7.98
C MET A 127 1.82 17.86 -7.15
N ALA A 128 1.70 17.33 -5.93
CA ALA A 128 0.73 17.80 -4.95
C ALA A 128 1.44 18.12 -3.64
N PRO A 129 1.01 19.14 -2.89
CA PRO A 129 1.58 19.46 -1.59
C PRO A 129 1.26 18.37 -0.57
N PHE A 130 2.23 18.04 0.27
CA PHE A 130 2.06 17.12 1.40
C PHE A 130 1.34 17.84 2.54
N SER A 131 0.16 17.36 2.93
CA SER A 131 -0.58 17.88 4.09
C SER A 131 -0.43 16.95 5.29
N PHE A 132 0.27 17.42 6.32
CA PHE A 132 0.44 16.66 7.55
C PHE A 132 -0.86 16.50 8.34
N GLU A 133 -1.78 17.45 8.22
CA GLU A 133 -3.14 17.34 8.79
C GLU A 133 -3.91 16.17 8.19
N ARG A 134 -3.90 16.03 6.85
CA ARG A 134 -4.56 14.92 6.15
C ARG A 134 -3.92 13.58 6.50
N TYR A 135 -2.59 13.52 6.56
CA TYR A 135 -1.87 12.34 7.00
C TYR A 135 -2.33 11.86 8.39
N LYS A 136 -2.43 12.79 9.36
CA LYS A 136 -2.96 12.50 10.71
C LYS A 136 -4.42 12.11 10.71
N ALA A 137 -5.28 12.86 9.98
CA ALA A 137 -6.72 12.61 9.89
C ALA A 137 -7.03 11.23 9.28
N ASN A 138 -6.17 10.73 8.38
CA ASN A 138 -6.28 9.40 7.80
C ASN A 138 -5.63 8.29 8.65
N ASN A 139 -5.07 8.62 9.83
CA ASN A 139 -4.45 7.68 10.78
C ASN A 139 -3.33 6.81 10.17
N GLU A 140 -2.60 7.33 9.18
CA GLU A 140 -1.57 6.56 8.46
C GLU A 140 -0.39 6.13 9.34
N TYR A 141 -0.14 6.80 10.45
CA TYR A 141 0.84 6.37 11.45
C TYR A 141 0.58 4.94 11.99
N ARG A 142 -0.68 4.46 11.92
CA ARG A 142 -1.03 3.09 12.34
C ARG A 142 -0.40 2.04 11.42
N ALA A 143 -0.36 2.29 10.12
CA ALA A 143 0.31 1.40 9.17
C ALA A 143 1.81 1.30 9.45
N LEU A 144 2.45 2.45 9.71
CA LEU A 144 3.86 2.51 10.10
C LEU A 144 4.13 1.71 11.39
N LEU A 145 3.33 1.95 12.44
CA LEU A 145 3.47 1.23 13.71
C LEU A 145 3.29 -0.28 13.55
N THR A 146 2.31 -0.71 12.75
CA THR A 146 2.09 -2.14 12.48
C THR A 146 3.31 -2.77 11.82
N VAL A 147 3.87 -2.15 10.80
CA VAL A 147 5.08 -2.65 10.12
C VAL A 147 6.26 -2.71 11.08
N ILE A 148 6.49 -1.66 11.88
CA ILE A 148 7.57 -1.62 12.89
C ILE A 148 7.44 -2.79 13.88
N ILE A 149 6.25 -3.02 14.44
CA ILE A 149 6.01 -4.11 15.40
C ILE A 149 6.33 -5.47 14.77
N ILE A 150 5.91 -5.70 13.52
CA ILE A 150 6.20 -6.96 12.83
C ILE A 150 7.71 -7.11 12.57
N TYR A 151 8.41 -6.04 12.17
CA TYR A 151 9.86 -6.10 11.97
C TYR A 151 10.62 -6.34 13.27
N ILE A 152 10.21 -5.74 14.39
CA ILE A 152 10.79 -6.04 15.70
C ILE A 152 10.66 -7.55 16.00
N PHE A 153 9.46 -8.11 15.80
CA PHE A 153 9.24 -9.55 16.00
C PHE A 153 10.15 -10.41 15.08
N LEU A 154 10.25 -10.08 13.79
CA LEU A 154 11.07 -10.83 12.84
C LEU A 154 12.57 -10.74 13.16
N VAL A 155 13.05 -9.58 13.60
CA VAL A 155 14.45 -9.40 14.04
C VAL A 155 14.72 -10.20 15.30
N LEU A 156 13.83 -10.16 16.30
CA LEU A 156 13.97 -10.98 17.48
C LEU A 156 13.96 -12.47 17.13
N LYS A 157 13.07 -12.90 16.26
CA LYS A 157 13.05 -14.29 15.78
C LYS A 157 14.34 -14.68 15.08
N TYR A 158 14.91 -13.80 14.25
CA TYR A 158 16.20 -14.04 13.58
C TYR A 158 17.37 -14.16 14.55
N ILE A 159 17.35 -13.42 15.69
CA ILE A 159 18.44 -13.42 16.67
C ILE A 159 18.37 -14.67 17.57
N PHE A 160 17.17 -15.14 17.91
CA PHE A 160 16.99 -16.18 18.91
C PHE A 160 16.67 -17.57 18.34
N TYR A 161 16.39 -17.68 17.07
CA TYR A 161 16.05 -18.92 16.37
C TYR A 161 16.81 -19.09 15.05
#